data_0b0528511f842adb071fe565dae4c8f0
#
_entry.id   0b0528511f842adb071fe565dae4c8f0
#
_cell.length_a   1.000
_cell.length_b   1.000
_cell.length_c   1.000
_cell.angle_alpha   90.00
_cell.angle_beta   90.00
_cell.angle_gamma   90.00
#
_symmetry.space_group_name_H-M   'P 1'
#
loop_
_entity.id
_entity.type
_entity.pdbx_description
1 polymer ?
#
loop_
_entity_poly.entity_id
_entity_poly.type
_entity_poly.pdbx_seq_one_letter_code
_entity_poly.pdbx_strand_id
1 'polypeptide(L)' 'HGLDHSVVAEERDQADAEFKQAEDWEKRAVLAVQEGRDDLAKQALMRHGQHLEHGRQLEATWQSHRDETEKLKN' A
#
# COMPACT_ATOMS: atom_id res chain seq x y z
N HIS A 1 -1.40 -13.88 -23.21
CA HIS A 1 -0.02 -13.80 -23.41
C HIS A 1 0.83 -13.27 -22.26
N GLY A 2 0.86 -13.96 -21.16
CA GLY A 2 1.79 -13.67 -20.07
C GLY A 2 1.55 -12.34 -19.38
N LEU A 3 2.63 -11.71 -18.97
CA LEU A 3 2.58 -10.45 -18.23
C LEU A 3 2.40 -9.28 -19.16
N ASP A 4 1.17 -8.88 -19.33
CA ASP A 4 0.88 -7.68 -20.10
C ASP A 4 0.73 -6.48 -19.17
N HIS A 5 0.43 -5.32 -19.77
CA HIS A 5 0.29 -4.08 -19.03
C HIS A 5 -0.85 -4.10 -18.01
N SER A 6 -1.89 -4.93 -18.24
CA SER A 6 -3.02 -4.93 -17.32
C SER A 6 -2.66 -5.58 -15.98
N VAL A 7 -1.81 -6.62 -15.96
CA VAL A 7 -1.37 -7.24 -14.71
C VAL A 7 -0.56 -6.25 -13.87
N VAL A 8 0.39 -5.54 -14.50
CA VAL A 8 1.22 -4.56 -13.83
C VAL A 8 0.36 -3.40 -13.30
N ALA A 9 -0.61 -2.95 -14.09
CA ALA A 9 -1.51 -1.88 -13.67
C ALA A 9 -2.37 -2.30 -12.48
N GLU A 10 -2.86 -3.55 -12.44
CA GLU A 10 -3.63 -4.05 -11.31
C GLU A 10 -2.80 -4.08 -10.04
N GLU A 11 -1.55 -4.52 -10.11
CA GLU A 11 -0.66 -4.55 -8.95
C GLU A 11 -0.40 -3.13 -8.42
N ARG A 12 -0.18 -2.19 -9.32
CA ARG A 12 0.01 -0.79 -8.93
C ARG A 12 -1.24 -0.22 -8.28
N ASP A 13 -2.42 -0.52 -8.83
CA ASP A 13 -3.68 -0.05 -8.28
C ASP A 13 -3.93 -0.61 -6.90
N GLN A 14 -3.58 -1.89 -6.68
CA GLN A 14 -3.68 -2.50 -5.36
C GLN A 14 -2.74 -1.84 -4.35
N ALA A 15 -1.52 -1.53 -4.77
CA ALA A 15 -0.57 -0.82 -3.90
C ALA A 15 -1.10 0.57 -3.54
N ASP A 16 -1.64 1.30 -4.50
CA ASP A 16 -2.21 2.62 -4.27
C ASP A 16 -3.40 2.54 -3.30
N ALA A 17 -4.24 1.53 -3.44
CA ALA A 17 -5.38 1.31 -2.55
C ALA A 17 -4.91 1.06 -1.11
N GLU A 18 -3.84 0.27 -0.93
CA GLU A 18 -3.28 0.01 0.39
C GLU A 18 -2.70 1.29 1.00
N PHE A 19 -2.01 2.11 0.21
CA PHE A 19 -1.48 3.38 0.71
C PHE A 19 -2.60 4.34 1.11
N LYS A 20 -3.70 4.34 0.39
CA LYS A 20 -4.88 5.14 0.77
C LYS A 20 -5.46 4.67 2.09
N GLN A 21 -5.56 3.35 2.28
CA GLN A 21 -6.04 2.81 3.55
C GLN A 21 -5.11 3.21 4.69
N ALA A 22 -3.80 3.15 4.47
CA ALA A 22 -2.83 3.57 5.46
C ALA A 22 -3.03 5.03 5.84
N GLU A 23 -3.25 5.89 4.86
CA GLU A 23 -3.48 7.32 5.10
C GLU A 23 -4.75 7.55 5.91
N ASP A 24 -5.84 6.84 5.60
CA ASP A 24 -7.09 6.96 6.34
C ASP A 24 -6.91 6.54 7.80
N TRP A 25 -6.19 5.44 8.03
CA TRP A 25 -5.92 4.99 9.39
C TRP A 25 -5.05 5.98 10.17
N GLU A 26 -4.09 6.61 9.49
CA GLU A 26 -3.27 7.65 10.11
C GLU A 26 -4.13 8.81 10.58
N LYS A 27 -5.07 9.26 9.76
CA LYS A 27 -6.00 10.34 10.12
C LYS A 27 -6.85 9.95 11.32
N ARG A 28 -7.32 8.72 11.36
CA ARG A 28 -8.09 8.22 12.50
C ARG A 28 -7.26 8.19 13.78
N ALA A 29 -5.98 7.82 13.65
CA ALA A 29 -5.07 7.83 14.80
C ALA A 29 -4.89 9.22 15.36
N VAL A 30 -4.72 10.21 14.49
CA VAL A 30 -4.58 11.61 14.91
C VAL A 30 -5.82 12.08 15.65
N LEU A 31 -7.02 11.78 15.10
CA LEU A 31 -8.27 12.14 15.76
C LEU A 31 -8.42 11.46 17.12
N ALA A 32 -8.04 10.20 17.21
CA ALA A 32 -8.11 9.47 18.48
C ALA A 32 -7.21 10.09 19.54
N VAL A 33 -6.00 10.51 19.15
CA VAL A 33 -5.08 11.19 20.07
C VAL A 33 -5.68 12.52 20.53
N GLN A 34 -6.25 13.28 19.61
CA GLN A 34 -6.86 14.56 19.95
C GLN A 34 -8.02 14.40 20.93
N GLU A 35 -8.75 13.30 20.84
CA GLU A 35 -9.87 13.01 21.73
C GLU A 35 -9.43 12.29 23.02
N GLY A 36 -8.14 12.03 23.20
CA GLY A 36 -7.61 11.35 24.36
C GLY A 36 -7.89 9.85 24.39
N ARG A 37 -8.15 9.26 23.23
CA ARG A 37 -8.45 7.82 23.10
C ARG A 37 -7.21 7.05 22.70
N ASP A 38 -6.30 6.84 23.65
CA ASP A 38 -5.01 6.23 23.35
C ASP A 38 -5.12 4.81 22.80
N ASP A 39 -6.07 4.01 23.30
CA ASP A 39 -6.25 2.64 22.82
C ASP A 39 -6.68 2.61 21.36
N LEU A 40 -7.60 3.49 20.98
CA LEU A 40 -8.04 3.59 19.59
C LEU A 40 -6.92 4.11 18.71
N ALA A 41 -6.11 5.05 19.22
CA ALA A 41 -4.97 5.57 18.47
C ALA A 41 -3.96 4.47 18.19
N LYS A 42 -3.67 3.61 19.18
CA LYS A 42 -2.75 2.49 18.99
C LYS A 42 -3.26 1.51 17.95
N GLN A 43 -4.55 1.17 17.99
CA GLN A 43 -5.16 0.28 17.01
C GLN A 43 -5.09 0.87 15.60
N ALA A 44 -5.39 2.16 15.49
CA ALA A 44 -5.34 2.84 14.19
C ALA A 44 -3.91 2.87 13.63
N LEU A 45 -2.91 3.13 14.48
CA LEU A 45 -1.51 3.10 14.04
C LEU A 45 -1.07 1.71 13.61
N MET A 46 -1.55 0.68 14.29
CA MET A 46 -1.26 -0.70 13.89
C MET A 46 -1.83 -1.00 12.51
N ARG A 47 -3.07 -0.61 12.25
CA ARG A 47 -3.69 -0.79 10.93
C ARG A 47 -2.98 0.02 9.87
N HIS A 48 -2.60 1.25 10.19
CA HIS A 48 -1.81 2.09 9.31
C HIS A 48 -0.53 1.37 8.88
N GLY A 49 0.22 0.82 9.85
CA GLY A 49 1.45 0.11 9.56
C GLY A 49 1.24 -1.13 8.71
N GLN A 50 0.16 -1.89 8.96
CA GLN A 50 -0.15 -3.09 8.18
C GLN A 50 -0.43 -2.76 6.72
N HIS A 51 -1.24 -1.74 6.47
CA HIS A 51 -1.57 -1.34 5.10
C HIS A 51 -0.34 -0.76 4.39
N LEU A 52 0.45 0.02 5.11
CA LEU A 52 1.67 0.60 4.55
C LEU A 52 2.64 -0.50 4.13
N GLU A 53 2.85 -1.49 4.98
CA GLU A 53 3.74 -2.62 4.67
C GLU A 53 3.23 -3.43 3.48
N HIS A 54 1.92 -3.71 3.46
CA HIS A 54 1.32 -4.44 2.36
C HIS A 54 1.45 -3.67 1.04
N GLY A 55 1.23 -2.36 1.09
CA GLY A 55 1.41 -1.50 -0.08
C GLY A 55 2.85 -1.52 -0.60
N ARG A 56 3.82 -1.49 0.30
CA ARG A 56 5.23 -1.57 -0.08
C ARG A 56 5.59 -2.89 -0.74
N GLN A 57 5.03 -4.00 -0.24
CA GLN A 57 5.26 -5.31 -0.83
C GLN A 57 4.66 -5.39 -2.23
N LEU A 58 3.45 -4.88 -2.41
CA LEU A 58 2.81 -4.83 -3.72
C LEU A 58 3.58 -3.93 -4.68
N GLU A 59 4.04 -2.78 -4.20
CA GLU A 59 4.84 -1.87 -5.00
C GLU A 59 6.13 -2.51 -5.48
N ALA A 60 6.83 -3.21 -4.58
CA ALA A 60 8.06 -3.92 -4.95
C ALA A 60 7.79 -4.98 -6.01
N THR A 61 6.66 -5.68 -5.91
CA THR A 61 6.28 -6.72 -6.85
C THR A 61 6.04 -6.14 -8.24
N TRP A 62 5.22 -5.07 -8.35
CA TRP A 62 4.95 -4.51 -9.68
C TRP A 62 6.18 -3.84 -10.29
N GLN A 63 7.04 -3.25 -9.47
CA GLN A 63 8.31 -2.69 -9.96
C GLN A 63 9.22 -3.79 -10.51
N SER A 64 9.27 -4.92 -9.84
CA SER A 64 10.04 -6.07 -10.29
C SER A 64 9.52 -6.58 -11.63
N HIS A 65 8.21 -6.72 -11.76
CA HIS A 65 7.58 -7.15 -13.02
C HIS A 65 7.85 -6.16 -14.15
N ARG A 66 7.77 -4.87 -13.85
CA ARG A 66 8.06 -3.83 -14.82
C ARG A 66 9.51 -3.92 -15.31
N ASP A 67 10.44 -4.10 -14.38
CA ASP A 67 11.86 -4.20 -14.72
C ASP A 67 12.14 -5.43 -15.57
N GLU A 68 11.53 -6.56 -15.25
CA GLU A 68 11.66 -7.78 -16.04
C GLU A 68 11.14 -7.56 -17.47
N THR A 69 10.00 -6.89 -17.61
CA THR A 69 9.43 -6.59 -18.92
C THR A 69 10.36 -5.71 -19.74
N GLU A 70 10.97 -4.70 -19.13
CA GLU A 70 11.91 -3.82 -19.80
C GLU A 70 13.16 -4.55 -20.24
N LYS A 71 13.68 -5.46 -19.41
CA LYS A 71 14.84 -6.28 -19.76
C LYS A 71 14.57 -7.18 -20.96
N LEU A 72 13.36 -7.71 -21.05
CA LEU A 72 12.99 -8.61 -22.13
C LEU A 72 12.89 -7.89 -23.48
N LYS A 73 12.71 -6.59 -23.49
CA LYS A 73 12.63 -5.80 -24.72
C LYS A 73 13.97 -5.61 -25.40
N ASN A 74 15.04 -5.87 -24.73
CA ASN A 74 16.38 -5.76 -25.33
C ASN A 74 16.79 -7.08 -25.95
#